data_7891c4ee360a7bb54d4a5e2a46177228
#
_entry.id   7891c4ee360a7bb54d4a5e2a46177228
#
_cell.length_a   1.000
_cell.length_b   1.000
_cell.length_c   1.000
_cell.angle_alpha   90.00
_cell.angle_beta   90.00
_cell.angle_gamma   90.00
#
_symmetry.space_group_name_H-M   'P 1'
#
loop_
_entity.id
_entity.type
_entity.pdbx_description
1 polymer ?
#
loop_
_entity_poly.entity_id
_entity_poly.type
_entity_poly.pdbx_seq_one_letter_code
_entity_poly.pdbx_strand_id
1 'polypeptide(L)'
;MVLTTDVKRWWHTQPAITQVLLGLTVGVFLIEWLLGGSTMTTVLYFLGAKNDQAIIAGQWWRFITPVFLHMGLMHIAVNGVVIYFMGMQIEALFGHWRMLVLYLLGGISGNIMSFALSPD
;
A
#
# COMPACT_ATOMS: atom_id res chain seq x y z
N MET A 1 2.53 -29.05 12.68
CA MET A 1 1.96 -28.62 13.99
C MET A 1 2.69 -27.46 14.63
N VAL A 2 4.01 -27.43 14.59
CA VAL A 2 4.85 -26.31 15.09
C VAL A 2 4.55 -25.01 14.35
N LEU A 3 4.43 -25.04 13.03
CA LEU A 3 4.18 -23.86 12.17
C LEU A 3 2.88 -23.11 12.51
N THR A 4 1.81 -23.83 12.86
CA THR A 4 0.54 -23.19 13.17
C THR A 4 0.52 -22.46 14.50
N THR A 5 1.25 -22.98 15.49
CA THR A 5 1.44 -22.34 16.80
C THR A 5 2.32 -21.10 16.69
N ASP A 6 3.36 -21.16 15.85
CA ASP A 6 4.27 -20.04 15.65
C ASP A 6 3.58 -18.88 14.91
N VAL A 7 2.77 -19.16 13.89
CA VAL A 7 1.97 -18.14 13.19
C VAL A 7 0.95 -17.48 14.13
N LYS A 8 0.24 -18.28 14.94
CA LYS A 8 -0.71 -17.73 15.92
C LYS A 8 -0.01 -16.84 16.95
N ARG A 9 1.13 -17.29 17.46
CA ARG A 9 1.93 -16.52 18.41
C ARG A 9 2.39 -15.20 17.78
N TRP A 10 2.95 -15.25 16.56
CA TRP A 10 3.37 -14.06 15.82
C TRP A 10 2.22 -13.08 15.66
N TRP A 11 1.05 -13.55 15.24
CA TRP A 11 -0.14 -12.70 15.09
C TRP A 11 -0.49 -11.93 16.36
N HIS A 12 -0.39 -12.56 17.51
CA HIS A 12 -0.77 -11.93 18.77
C HIS A 12 0.33 -11.08 19.43
N THR A 13 1.59 -11.27 19.05
CA THR A 13 2.73 -10.61 19.72
C THR A 13 3.43 -9.56 18.87
N GLN A 14 3.16 -9.53 17.58
CA GLN A 14 3.86 -8.65 16.63
C GLN A 14 2.88 -7.67 15.95
N PRO A 15 3.39 -6.54 15.41
CA PRO A 15 2.61 -5.66 14.55
C PRO A 15 2.39 -6.31 13.19
N ALA A 16 1.56 -7.37 13.17
CA ALA A 16 1.41 -8.29 12.05
C ALA A 16 0.95 -7.58 10.77
N ILE A 17 -0.06 -6.70 10.87
CA ILE A 17 -0.58 -5.97 9.71
C ILE A 17 0.47 -4.99 9.17
N THR A 18 1.16 -4.27 10.04
CA THR A 18 2.27 -3.38 9.63
C THR A 18 3.34 -4.15 8.87
N GLN A 19 3.75 -5.31 9.36
CA GLN A 19 4.74 -6.16 8.70
C GLN A 19 4.25 -6.69 7.36
N VAL A 20 2.99 -7.12 7.26
CA VAL A 20 2.36 -7.57 6.01
C VAL A 20 2.28 -6.42 4.99
N LEU A 21 1.86 -5.24 5.41
CA LEU A 21 1.77 -4.07 4.53
C LEU A 21 3.15 -3.66 4.01
N LEU A 22 4.19 -3.68 4.86
CA LEU A 22 5.56 -3.44 4.42
C LEU A 22 6.02 -4.48 3.41
N GLY A 23 5.76 -5.75 3.67
CA GLY A 23 6.10 -6.85 2.77
C GLY A 23 5.41 -6.73 1.41
N LEU A 24 4.12 -6.40 1.40
CA LEU A 24 3.36 -6.14 0.17
C LEU A 24 3.90 -4.93 -0.60
N THR A 25 4.20 -3.85 0.11
CA THR A 25 4.76 -2.62 -0.49
C THR A 25 6.10 -2.91 -1.17
N VAL A 26 7.00 -3.60 -0.50
CA VAL A 26 8.29 -4.00 -1.06
C VAL A 26 8.11 -5.00 -2.21
N GLY A 27 7.24 -5.98 -2.05
CA GLY A 27 6.97 -6.99 -3.08
C GLY A 27 6.41 -6.38 -4.36
N VAL A 28 5.45 -5.47 -4.26
CA VAL A 28 4.90 -4.74 -5.43
C VAL A 28 5.99 -3.88 -6.08
N PHE A 29 6.81 -3.20 -5.30
CA PHE A 29 7.93 -2.40 -5.81
C PHE A 29 8.94 -3.25 -6.59
N LEU A 30 9.25 -4.46 -6.11
CA LEU A 30 10.11 -5.40 -6.84
C LEU A 30 9.46 -5.83 -8.16
N ILE A 31 8.15 -6.04 -8.19
CA ILE A 31 7.41 -6.33 -9.42
C ILE A 31 7.50 -5.16 -10.39
N GLU A 32 7.31 -3.92 -9.92
CA GLU A 32 7.49 -2.72 -10.75
C GLU A 32 8.88 -2.70 -11.40
N TRP A 33 9.88 -3.04 -10.62
CA TRP A 33 11.28 -3.06 -11.08
C TRP A 33 11.53 -4.15 -12.12
N LEU A 34 11.01 -5.35 -11.89
CA LEU A 34 11.14 -6.47 -12.82
C LEU A 34 10.41 -6.24 -14.15
N LEU A 35 9.32 -5.47 -14.13
CA LEU A 35 8.53 -5.14 -15.34
C LEU A 35 9.13 -3.99 -16.16
N GLY A 36 10.18 -3.36 -15.69
CA GLY A 36 10.87 -2.32 -16.45
C GLY A 36 11.28 -1.09 -15.68
N GLY A 37 10.80 -0.90 -14.45
CA GLY A 37 11.21 0.18 -13.58
C GLY A 37 10.07 0.88 -12.86
N SER A 38 10.31 1.25 -11.61
CA SER A 38 9.33 1.91 -10.73
C SER A 38 9.04 3.37 -11.09
N THR A 39 9.75 3.95 -12.05
CA THR A 39 9.51 5.30 -12.56
C THR A 39 8.89 5.31 -13.96
N MET A 40 8.70 4.14 -14.57
CA MET A 40 8.08 4.04 -15.88
C MET A 40 6.54 4.15 -15.78
N THR A 41 5.98 5.19 -16.36
CA THR A 41 4.54 5.45 -16.34
C THR A 41 3.71 4.31 -16.94
N THR A 42 4.23 3.64 -17.98
CA THR A 42 3.57 2.48 -18.60
C THR A 42 3.46 1.29 -17.64
N VAL A 43 4.51 1.00 -16.88
CA VAL A 43 4.50 -0.06 -15.86
C VAL A 43 3.52 0.28 -14.74
N LEU A 44 3.59 1.49 -14.22
CA LEU A 44 2.69 1.96 -13.17
C LEU A 44 1.23 1.95 -13.62
N TYR A 45 0.97 2.41 -14.84
CA TYR A 45 -0.39 2.38 -15.42
C TYR A 45 -0.91 0.95 -15.53
N PHE A 46 -0.10 0.02 -16.05
CA PHE A 46 -0.46 -1.38 -16.16
C PHE A 46 -0.80 -2.01 -14.81
N LEU A 47 -0.05 -1.67 -13.76
CA LEU A 47 -0.27 -2.18 -12.40
C LEU A 47 -1.43 -1.48 -11.66
N GLY A 48 -2.04 -0.47 -12.25
CA GLY A 48 -3.22 0.17 -11.69
C GLY A 48 -2.99 1.55 -11.07
N ALA A 49 -1.98 2.30 -11.51
CA ALA A 49 -1.76 3.67 -11.06
C ALA A 49 -3.00 4.53 -11.30
N LYS A 50 -3.19 5.54 -10.46
CA LYS A 50 -4.26 6.53 -10.62
C LYS A 50 -4.14 7.20 -11.99
N ASN A 51 -5.23 7.20 -12.72
CA ASN A 51 -5.36 7.88 -13.99
C ASN A 51 -6.82 8.34 -14.16
N ASP A 52 -7.02 9.64 -14.21
CA ASP A 52 -8.35 10.23 -14.18
C ASP A 52 -9.20 9.85 -15.39
N GLN A 53 -8.60 9.81 -16.58
CA GLN A 53 -9.29 9.39 -17.79
C GLN A 53 -9.76 7.93 -17.72
N ALA A 54 -8.92 7.05 -17.21
CA ALA A 54 -9.27 5.65 -17.01
C ALA A 54 -10.37 5.47 -15.95
N ILE A 55 -10.32 6.25 -14.87
CA ILE A 55 -11.36 6.25 -13.82
C ILE A 55 -12.70 6.70 -14.41
N ILE A 56 -12.73 7.77 -15.16
CA ILE A 56 -13.93 8.26 -15.86
C ILE A 56 -14.47 7.21 -16.83
N ALA A 57 -13.58 6.46 -17.48
CA ALA A 57 -13.95 5.34 -18.37
C ALA A 57 -14.43 4.08 -17.62
N GLY A 58 -14.53 4.11 -16.29
CA GLY A 58 -15.08 3.03 -15.48
C GLY A 58 -14.06 2.18 -14.73
N GLN A 59 -12.76 2.53 -14.75
CA GLN A 59 -11.72 1.79 -14.06
C GLN A 59 -11.60 2.25 -12.58
N TRP A 60 -12.68 2.06 -11.82
CA TRP A 60 -12.81 2.53 -10.43
C TRP A 60 -11.78 1.90 -9.47
N TRP A 61 -11.24 0.72 -9.78
CA TRP A 61 -10.20 0.07 -8.98
C TRP A 61 -8.93 0.90 -8.88
N ARG A 62 -8.73 1.89 -9.76
CA ARG A 62 -7.61 2.82 -9.72
C ARG A 62 -7.69 3.85 -8.59
N PHE A 63 -8.73 3.81 -7.76
CA PHE A 63 -8.74 4.46 -6.45
C PHE A 63 -8.06 3.61 -5.37
N ILE A 64 -7.99 2.28 -5.55
CA ILE A 64 -7.50 1.32 -4.56
C ILE A 64 -6.08 0.87 -4.89
N THR A 65 -5.83 0.45 -6.11
CA THR A 65 -4.53 -0.12 -6.53
C THR A 65 -3.34 0.81 -6.31
N PRO A 66 -3.44 2.16 -6.47
CA PRO A 66 -2.30 3.04 -6.24
C PRO A 66 -1.79 3.05 -4.79
N VAL A 67 -2.59 2.61 -3.83
CA VAL A 67 -2.20 2.51 -2.41
C VAL A 67 -0.93 1.67 -2.24
N PHE A 68 -0.73 0.68 -3.11
CA PHE A 68 0.40 -0.25 -3.06
C PHE A 68 1.52 0.09 -4.03
N LEU A 69 1.35 1.08 -4.90
CA LEU A 69 2.32 1.48 -5.91
C LEU A 69 3.20 2.62 -5.40
N HIS A 70 4.49 2.57 -5.74
CA HIS A 70 5.46 3.61 -5.35
C HIS A 70 6.33 3.99 -6.53
N MET A 71 6.36 5.28 -6.84
CA MET A 71 7.19 5.82 -7.91
C MET A 71 8.58 6.16 -7.38
N GLY A 72 9.53 5.28 -7.66
CA GLY A 72 10.94 5.48 -7.34
C GLY A 72 11.35 5.09 -5.93
N LEU A 73 12.66 4.92 -5.75
CA LEU A 73 13.27 4.41 -4.52
C LEU A 73 13.05 5.34 -3.32
N MET A 74 13.12 6.65 -3.53
CA MET A 74 12.93 7.63 -2.44
C MET A 74 11.50 7.59 -1.92
N HIS A 75 10.53 7.46 -2.80
CA HIS A 75 9.11 7.39 -2.43
C HIS A 75 8.82 6.16 -1.57
N ILE A 76 9.31 4.99 -1.96
CA ILE A 76 9.12 3.77 -1.16
C ILE A 76 9.90 3.82 0.15
N ALA A 77 11.10 4.39 0.16
CA ALA A 77 11.91 4.51 1.37
C ALA A 77 11.20 5.37 2.43
N VAL A 78 10.72 6.56 2.05
CA VAL A 78 10.00 7.46 2.96
C VAL A 78 8.69 6.83 3.44
N ASN A 79 7.89 6.29 2.54
CA ASN A 79 6.64 5.63 2.92
C ASN A 79 6.87 4.38 3.77
N GLY A 80 7.89 3.60 3.47
CA GLY A 80 8.26 2.43 4.27
C GLY A 80 8.60 2.80 5.71
N VAL A 81 9.37 3.87 5.91
CA VAL A 81 9.71 4.39 7.24
C VAL A 81 8.43 4.85 7.98
N VAL A 82 7.55 5.57 7.32
CA VAL A 82 6.29 6.03 7.90
C VAL A 82 5.39 4.84 8.26
N ILE A 83 5.22 3.89 7.37
CA ILE A 83 4.42 2.67 7.63
C ILE A 83 5.00 1.90 8.82
N TYR A 84 6.32 1.75 8.88
CA TYR A 84 6.97 1.03 9.95
C TYR A 84 6.72 1.68 11.32
N PHE A 85 7.09 2.96 11.48
CA PHE A 85 7.01 3.63 12.78
C PHE A 85 5.57 3.96 13.18
N MET A 86 4.79 4.56 12.31
CA MET A 86 3.40 4.91 12.63
C MET A 86 2.50 3.69 12.64
N GLY A 87 2.72 2.75 11.74
CA GLY A 87 1.96 1.51 11.69
C GLY A 87 2.08 0.69 12.95
N MET A 88 3.29 0.52 13.48
CA MET A 88 3.51 -0.18 14.76
C MET A 88 2.74 0.48 15.91
N GLN A 89 2.77 1.80 15.99
CA GLN A 89 2.07 2.54 17.05
C GLN A 89 0.56 2.44 16.92
N ILE A 90 0.04 2.63 15.74
CA ILE A 90 -1.40 2.54 15.46
C ILE A 90 -1.90 1.12 15.72
N GLU A 91 -1.17 0.12 15.26
CA GLU A 91 -1.54 -1.28 15.45
C GLU A 91 -1.49 -1.70 16.92
N ALA A 92 -0.51 -1.20 17.69
CA ALA A 92 -0.43 -1.43 19.12
C ALA A 92 -1.59 -0.78 19.90
N LEU A 93 -2.02 0.41 19.48
CA LEU A 93 -3.09 1.17 20.14
C LEU A 93 -4.50 0.68 19.75
N PHE A 94 -4.71 0.39 18.47
CA PHE A 94 -6.05 0.13 17.92
C PHE A 94 -6.29 -1.33 17.52
N GLY A 95 -5.23 -2.14 17.42
CA GLY A 95 -5.30 -3.53 16.99
C GLY A 95 -5.16 -3.72 15.47
N HIS A 96 -5.05 -4.99 15.07
CA HIS A 96 -4.72 -5.36 13.69
C HIS A 96 -5.74 -4.87 12.66
N TRP A 97 -7.00 -5.16 12.86
CA TRP A 97 -8.04 -4.86 11.88
C TRP A 97 -8.30 -3.38 11.73
N ARG A 98 -8.25 -2.64 12.82
CA ARG A 98 -8.39 -1.17 12.76
C ARG A 98 -7.21 -0.52 12.07
N MET A 99 -5.99 -1.03 12.28
CA MET A 99 -4.82 -0.58 11.52
C MET A 99 -4.99 -0.79 10.02
N LEU A 100 -5.44 -1.98 9.60
CA LEU A 100 -5.69 -2.28 8.19
C LEU A 100 -6.73 -1.33 7.58
N VAL A 101 -7.86 -1.15 8.28
CA VAL A 101 -8.94 -0.26 7.83
C VAL A 101 -8.44 1.19 7.71
N LEU A 102 -7.73 1.68 8.72
CA LEU A 102 -7.17 3.03 8.70
C LEU A 102 -6.18 3.24 7.55
N TYR A 103 -5.32 2.26 7.30
CA TYR A 103 -4.37 2.30 6.20
C TYR A 103 -5.07 2.38 4.84
N LEU A 104 -6.03 1.50 4.59
CA LEU A 104 -6.78 1.47 3.32
C LEU A 104 -7.65 2.71 3.13
N LEU A 105 -8.37 3.14 4.15
CA LEU A 105 -9.19 4.34 4.09
C LEU A 105 -8.35 5.60 3.84
N GLY A 106 -7.20 5.71 4.49
CA GLY A 106 -6.27 6.82 4.27
C GLY A 106 -5.77 6.88 2.83
N GLY A 107 -5.31 5.75 2.29
CA GLY A 107 -4.82 5.66 0.93
C GLY A 107 -5.90 5.90 -0.13
N ILE A 108 -7.05 5.27 0.02
CA ILE A 108 -8.19 5.42 -0.90
C ILE A 108 -8.74 6.85 -0.86
N SER A 109 -8.91 7.43 0.33
CA SER A 109 -9.36 8.81 0.49
C SER A 109 -8.42 9.80 -0.18
N GLY A 110 -7.11 9.60 -0.05
CA GLY A 110 -6.10 10.40 -0.73
C GLY A 110 -6.23 10.35 -2.26
N ASN A 111 -6.47 9.18 -2.82
CA ASN A 111 -6.66 9.00 -4.25
C ASN A 111 -7.96 9.66 -4.74
N ILE A 112 -9.05 9.53 -3.98
CA ILE A 112 -10.32 10.18 -4.30
C ILE A 112 -10.18 11.71 -4.26
N MET A 113 -9.52 12.25 -3.24
CA MET A 113 -9.29 13.69 -3.13
C MET A 113 -8.38 14.20 -4.26
N SER A 114 -7.35 13.46 -4.61
CA SER A 114 -6.50 13.78 -5.75
C SER A 114 -7.29 13.84 -7.05
N PHE A 115 -8.17 12.87 -7.28
CA PHE A 115 -9.06 12.87 -8.45
C PHE A 115 -9.99 14.09 -8.48
N ALA A 116 -10.56 14.46 -7.34
CA ALA A 116 -11.53 15.55 -7.24
C ALA A 116 -10.90 16.95 -7.33
N LEU A 117 -9.69 17.12 -6.74
CA LEU A 117 -9.10 18.44 -6.52
C LEU A 117 -7.88 18.73 -7.42
N SER A 118 -7.27 17.73 -7.97
CA SER A 118 -6.03 17.84 -8.75
C SER A 118 -6.07 16.85 -9.92
N PRO A 119 -6.93 17.12 -10.94
CA PRO A 119 -7.04 16.23 -12.08
C PRO A 119 -5.72 16.15 -12.86
N ASP A 120 -5.47 14.99 -13.44
CA ASP A 120 -4.29 14.71 -14.26
C ASP A 120 -4.34 15.47 -15.60
#